data_30faa58c0659477bd9a17e894af3db48
#
_entry.id   30faa58c0659477bd9a17e894af3db48
#
_cell.length_a   1.000
_cell.length_b   1.000
_cell.length_c   1.000
_cell.angle_alpha   90.00
_cell.angle_beta   90.00
_cell.angle_gamma   90.00
#
_symmetry.space_group_name_H-M   'P 1'
#
loop_
_entity.id
_entity.type
_entity.pdbx_description
1 polymer ?
#
loop_
_entity_poly.entity_id
_entity_poly.type
_entity_poly.pdbx_seq_one_letter_code
_entity_poly.pdbx_strand_id
1 'polypeptide(L)'
;MSRALRIVLIAITALVLVQWWSSRNEVTPELAPTRAESSVQDPSAAGYPDFLPPEAIETLRAIDRGGPFPYSRDGVTFQNRERHLPEKPRGYYREYTVPTPGENDRGARRIVAGGNPPEVYYYTADHYRSFRQVEIRR
;
A
#
# COMPACT_ATOMS: atom_id res chain seq x y z
N MET A 1 23.98 -59.55 24.15
CA MET A 1 24.42 -58.58 23.12
C MET A 1 25.82 -58.11 23.42
N SER A 2 26.75 -58.39 22.53
CA SER A 2 28.16 -58.02 22.74
C SER A 2 28.30 -56.48 22.62
N ARG A 3 29.26 -55.90 23.33
CA ARG A 3 29.55 -54.46 23.30
C ARG A 3 29.78 -53.95 21.88
N ALA A 4 30.39 -54.79 21.04
CA ALA A 4 30.62 -54.52 19.63
C ALA A 4 29.30 -54.32 18.83
N LEU A 5 28.30 -55.14 19.07
CA LEU A 5 27.00 -55.02 18.38
C LEU A 5 26.26 -53.73 18.74
N ARG A 6 26.37 -53.26 19.99
CA ARG A 6 25.79 -51.99 20.45
C ARG A 6 26.45 -50.77 19.79
N ILE A 7 27.79 -50.82 19.63
CA ILE A 7 28.54 -49.74 18.97
C ILE A 7 28.16 -49.64 17.49
N VAL A 8 28.02 -50.77 16.81
CA VAL A 8 27.60 -50.79 15.39
C VAL A 8 26.18 -50.27 15.21
N LEU A 9 25.24 -50.63 16.09
CA LEU A 9 23.88 -50.11 16.06
C LEU A 9 23.81 -48.60 16.30
N ILE A 10 24.59 -48.06 17.23
CA ILE A 10 24.66 -46.62 17.51
C ILE A 10 25.26 -45.87 16.32
N ALA A 11 26.29 -46.42 15.67
CA ALA A 11 26.91 -45.83 14.50
C ALA A 11 25.94 -45.76 13.29
N ILE A 12 25.16 -46.82 13.09
CA ILE A 12 24.17 -46.88 12.00
C ILE A 12 23.04 -45.87 12.25
N THR A 13 22.54 -45.77 13.49
CA THR A 13 21.46 -44.78 13.80
C THR A 13 21.94 -43.36 13.68
N ALA A 14 23.17 -43.05 14.09
CA ALA A 14 23.77 -41.73 13.92
C ALA A 14 23.92 -41.36 12.43
N LEU A 15 24.35 -42.32 11.61
CA LEU A 15 24.52 -42.07 10.15
C LEU A 15 23.18 -41.85 9.43
N VAL A 16 22.15 -42.57 9.83
CA VAL A 16 20.79 -42.38 9.30
C VAL A 16 20.21 -41.01 9.69
N LEU A 17 20.45 -40.57 10.92
CA LEU A 17 19.99 -39.26 11.39
C LEU A 17 20.71 -38.10 10.67
N VAL A 18 22.00 -38.24 10.44
CA VAL A 18 22.77 -37.23 9.70
C VAL A 18 22.31 -37.17 8.24
N GLN A 19 22.06 -38.31 7.61
CA GLN A 19 21.52 -38.36 6.24
C GLN A 19 20.11 -37.73 6.17
N TRP A 20 19.27 -38.06 7.16
CA TRP A 20 17.91 -37.53 7.21
C TRP A 20 17.89 -35.99 7.43
N TRP A 21 18.86 -35.48 8.22
CA TRP A 21 19.00 -34.05 8.43
C TRP A 21 19.57 -33.32 7.20
N SER A 22 20.55 -33.92 6.53
CA SER A 22 21.11 -33.38 5.28
C SER A 22 20.06 -33.27 4.16
N SER A 23 19.17 -34.26 4.05
CA SER A 23 18.10 -34.25 3.05
C SER A 23 17.01 -33.20 3.33
N ARG A 24 16.93 -32.64 4.53
CA ARG A 24 16.01 -31.56 4.87
C ARG A 24 16.60 -30.16 4.66
N ASN A 25 17.91 -30.07 4.51
CA ASN A 25 18.63 -28.80 4.31
C ASN A 25 19.16 -28.64 2.89
N GLU A 26 18.72 -29.46 1.95
CA GLU A 26 18.77 -29.03 0.55
C GLU A 26 17.71 -27.94 0.35
N VAL A 27 18.05 -26.74 0.86
CA VAL A 27 17.56 -25.50 0.27
C VAL A 27 18.11 -25.53 -1.15
N THR A 28 17.35 -26.10 -2.08
CA THR A 28 17.46 -25.70 -3.47
C THR A 28 17.47 -24.17 -3.43
N PRO A 29 18.47 -23.51 -4.02
CA PRO A 29 18.29 -22.13 -4.40
C PRO A 29 17.23 -22.19 -5.50
N GLU A 30 15.96 -22.28 -5.09
CA GLU A 30 14.88 -21.81 -5.90
C GLU A 30 15.30 -20.39 -6.23
N LEU A 31 15.72 -20.24 -7.49
CA LEU A 31 15.79 -18.94 -8.13
C LEU A 31 14.52 -18.25 -7.67
N ALA A 32 14.65 -17.41 -6.63
CA ALA A 32 13.61 -16.48 -6.29
C ALA A 32 13.17 -15.94 -7.64
N PRO A 33 11.88 -16.09 -8.01
CA PRO A 33 11.42 -15.33 -9.14
C PRO A 33 11.84 -13.92 -8.75
N THR A 34 12.79 -13.38 -9.48
CA THR A 34 12.97 -11.95 -9.55
C THR A 34 11.55 -11.47 -9.75
N ARG A 35 10.94 -11.05 -8.66
CA ARG A 35 9.72 -10.29 -8.68
C ARG A 35 10.16 -9.04 -9.44
N ALA A 36 10.27 -9.21 -10.77
CA ALA A 36 10.00 -8.12 -11.65
C ALA A 36 8.67 -7.62 -11.10
N GLU A 37 8.72 -6.53 -10.34
CA GLU A 37 7.58 -5.67 -10.18
C GLU A 37 7.23 -5.31 -11.62
N SER A 38 6.51 -6.23 -12.25
CA SER A 38 5.64 -5.86 -13.33
C SER A 38 4.74 -4.85 -12.68
N SER A 39 5.10 -3.59 -12.80
CA SER A 39 4.16 -2.50 -12.77
C SER A 39 3.16 -2.84 -13.86
N VAL A 40 2.19 -3.68 -13.52
CA VAL A 40 0.95 -3.78 -14.28
C VAL A 40 0.40 -2.36 -14.15
N GLN A 41 0.78 -1.53 -15.10
CA GLN A 41 0.15 -0.24 -15.30
C GLN A 41 -1.31 -0.59 -15.60
N ASP A 42 -2.14 -0.44 -14.57
CA ASP A 42 -3.58 -0.56 -14.73
C ASP A 42 -3.98 0.46 -15.81
N PRO A 43 -4.49 0.03 -16.97
CA PRO A 43 -4.91 0.95 -18.02
C PRO A 43 -5.92 1.99 -17.51
N SER A 44 -6.59 1.66 -16.41
CA SER A 44 -7.52 2.53 -15.72
C SER A 44 -6.82 3.67 -14.96
N ALA A 45 -5.51 3.55 -14.68
CA ALA A 45 -4.70 4.62 -14.10
C ALA A 45 -4.14 5.60 -15.13
N ALA A 46 -4.39 5.39 -16.42
CA ALA A 46 -3.94 6.30 -17.48
C ALA A 46 -4.46 7.72 -17.22
N GLY A 47 -3.54 8.69 -17.24
CA GLY A 47 -3.85 10.09 -16.97
C GLY A 47 -3.62 10.55 -15.52
N TYR A 48 -3.40 9.64 -14.59
CA TYR A 48 -3.04 9.99 -13.21
C TYR A 48 -1.53 9.93 -12.99
N PRO A 49 -0.97 10.77 -12.09
CA PRO A 49 0.45 10.71 -11.75
C PRO A 49 0.85 9.38 -11.09
N ASP A 50 2.04 8.86 -11.44
CA ASP A 50 2.58 7.58 -10.97
C ASP A 50 2.76 7.48 -9.44
N PHE A 51 2.80 8.60 -8.75
CA PHE A 51 2.95 8.61 -7.30
C PHE A 51 1.67 8.30 -6.52
N LEU A 52 0.53 8.27 -7.21
CA LEU A 52 -0.75 7.98 -6.57
C LEU A 52 -0.92 6.47 -6.40
N PRO A 53 -1.25 6.01 -5.20
CA PRO A 53 -1.66 4.62 -5.02
C PRO A 53 -3.03 4.39 -5.69
N PRO A 54 -3.34 3.15 -6.08
CA PRO A 54 -4.62 2.81 -6.72
C PRO A 54 -5.84 3.30 -5.96
N GLU A 55 -5.82 3.24 -4.64
CA GLU A 55 -6.90 3.69 -3.77
C GLU A 55 -7.14 5.21 -3.87
N ALA A 56 -6.08 6.00 -4.12
CA ALA A 56 -6.23 7.44 -4.34
C ALA A 56 -6.89 7.74 -5.69
N ILE A 57 -6.58 6.95 -6.73
CA ILE A 57 -7.22 7.06 -8.03
C ILE A 57 -8.71 6.75 -7.93
N GLU A 58 -9.08 5.70 -7.18
CA GLU A 58 -10.49 5.37 -6.93
C GLU A 58 -11.21 6.48 -6.15
N THR A 59 -10.54 7.09 -5.17
CA THR A 59 -11.10 8.23 -4.44
C THR A 59 -11.32 9.43 -5.35
N LEU A 60 -10.38 9.75 -6.25
CA LEU A 60 -10.53 10.84 -7.24
C LEU A 60 -11.72 10.59 -8.17
N ARG A 61 -11.89 9.35 -8.65
CA ARG A 61 -13.04 8.96 -9.45
C ARG A 61 -14.36 9.09 -8.69
N ALA A 62 -14.35 8.73 -7.40
CA ALA A 62 -15.53 8.92 -6.56
C ALA A 62 -15.88 10.40 -6.38
N ILE A 63 -14.88 11.28 -6.23
CA ILE A 63 -15.08 12.72 -6.15
C ILE A 63 -15.69 13.25 -7.46
N ASP A 64 -15.16 12.85 -8.61
CA ASP A 64 -15.68 13.25 -9.93
C ASP A 64 -17.13 12.81 -10.15
N ARG A 65 -17.54 11.66 -9.62
CA ARG A 65 -18.93 11.16 -9.70
C ARG A 65 -19.87 11.75 -8.65
N GLY A 66 -19.35 12.47 -7.66
CA GLY A 66 -20.12 12.94 -6.51
C GLY A 66 -20.45 11.88 -5.46
N GLY A 67 -19.67 10.80 -5.38
CA GLY A 67 -19.81 9.67 -4.45
C GLY A 67 -20.34 8.39 -5.11
N PRO A 68 -20.77 7.40 -4.32
CA PRO A 68 -20.82 7.41 -2.84
C PRO A 68 -19.43 7.40 -2.19
N PHE A 69 -19.37 7.88 -0.93
CA PHE A 69 -18.14 7.91 -0.14
C PHE A 69 -18.25 6.95 1.05
N PRO A 70 -17.20 6.14 1.34
CA PRO A 70 -17.27 5.13 2.38
C PRO A 70 -17.19 5.67 3.81
N TYR A 71 -16.66 6.89 3.99
CA TYR A 71 -16.48 7.47 5.33
C TYR A 71 -17.36 8.68 5.54
N SER A 72 -17.98 8.79 6.71
CA SER A 72 -18.88 9.88 7.08
C SER A 72 -18.21 11.27 7.07
N ARG A 73 -16.89 11.31 7.15
CA ARG A 73 -16.12 12.54 7.10
C ARG A 73 -15.69 12.96 5.70
N ASP A 74 -15.96 12.16 4.70
CA ASP A 74 -15.64 12.51 3.32
C ASP A 74 -16.53 13.67 2.85
N GLY A 75 -15.91 14.62 2.14
CA GLY A 75 -16.57 15.83 1.67
C GLY A 75 -16.71 16.96 2.71
N VAL A 76 -16.21 16.78 3.94
CA VAL A 76 -16.19 17.88 4.91
C VAL A 76 -15.17 18.95 4.53
N THR A 77 -15.40 20.18 5.01
CA THR A 77 -14.48 21.29 4.77
C THR A 77 -13.12 21.05 5.40
N PHE A 78 -12.07 21.08 4.56
CA PHE A 78 -10.69 21.14 5.01
C PHE A 78 -10.29 22.60 5.25
N GLN A 79 -9.85 22.93 6.46
CA GLN A 79 -9.68 24.31 6.86
C GLN A 79 -8.31 24.93 6.53
N ASN A 80 -7.34 24.11 6.07
CA ASN A 80 -5.97 24.57 5.74
C ASN A 80 -5.33 25.45 6.82
N ARG A 81 -5.51 25.10 8.11
CA ARG A 81 -5.06 25.93 9.25
C ARG A 81 -3.55 26.15 9.26
N GLU A 82 -2.80 25.16 8.81
CA GLU A 82 -1.33 25.19 8.75
C GLU A 82 -0.83 25.87 7.46
N ARG A 83 -1.74 26.30 6.57
CA ARG A 83 -1.44 26.99 5.31
C ARG A 83 -0.50 26.25 4.38
N HIS A 84 -0.55 24.92 4.38
CA HIS A 84 0.22 24.09 3.45
C HIS A 84 -0.29 24.18 2.01
N LEU A 85 -1.56 24.55 1.82
CA LEU A 85 -2.17 24.79 0.53
C LEU A 85 -2.37 26.30 0.31
N PRO A 86 -2.54 26.75 -0.96
CA PRO A 86 -2.85 28.14 -1.26
C PRO A 86 -4.03 28.66 -0.43
N GLU A 87 -3.95 29.92 0.00
CA GLU A 87 -4.99 30.52 0.82
C GLU A 87 -6.27 30.75 -0.02
N LYS A 88 -7.38 30.22 0.44
CA LYS A 88 -8.69 30.27 -0.22
C LYS A 88 -9.81 30.52 0.81
N PRO A 89 -10.97 31.03 0.39
CA PRO A 89 -12.10 31.22 1.29
C PRO A 89 -12.52 29.93 1.98
N ARG A 90 -13.08 30.06 3.18
CA ARG A 90 -13.60 28.91 3.93
C ARG A 90 -14.63 28.12 3.10
N GLY A 91 -14.48 26.80 3.09
CA GLY A 91 -15.35 25.90 2.34
C GLY A 91 -14.88 25.62 0.90
N TYR A 92 -13.82 26.32 0.43
CA TYR A 92 -13.24 26.03 -0.87
C TYR A 92 -12.63 24.63 -0.94
N TYR A 93 -11.93 24.19 0.12
CA TYR A 93 -11.33 22.87 0.18
C TYR A 93 -12.24 21.87 0.90
N ARG A 94 -12.29 20.64 0.36
CA ARG A 94 -12.97 19.49 0.95
C ARG A 94 -12.01 18.32 1.03
N GLU A 95 -12.05 17.56 2.14
CA GLU A 95 -11.20 16.40 2.34
C GLU A 95 -11.93 15.10 2.10
N TYR A 96 -11.20 14.12 1.59
CA TYR A 96 -11.69 12.77 1.32
C TYR A 96 -10.67 11.74 1.76
N THR A 97 -11.12 10.65 2.35
CA THR A 97 -10.26 9.55 2.80
C THR A 97 -9.78 8.72 1.62
N VAL A 98 -8.49 8.43 1.61
CA VAL A 98 -7.92 7.41 0.74
C VAL A 98 -7.68 6.16 1.59
N PRO A 99 -8.39 5.04 1.34
CA PRO A 99 -8.20 3.81 2.09
C PRO A 99 -6.74 3.38 2.11
N THR A 100 -6.27 2.89 3.24
CA THR A 100 -4.91 2.34 3.38
C THR A 100 -5.02 0.85 3.63
N PRO A 101 -4.60 -0.02 2.69
CA PRO A 101 -4.65 -1.47 2.89
C PRO A 101 -3.95 -1.89 4.19
N GLY A 102 -4.61 -2.74 4.98
CA GLY A 102 -4.08 -3.22 6.26
C GLY A 102 -4.33 -2.32 7.46
N GLU A 103 -4.85 -1.10 7.28
CA GLU A 103 -5.30 -0.25 8.39
C GLU A 103 -6.74 -0.57 8.78
N ASN A 104 -6.98 -0.63 10.10
CA ASN A 104 -8.32 -0.88 10.65
C ASN A 104 -9.14 0.40 10.83
N ASP A 105 -8.52 1.56 10.59
CA ASP A 105 -9.13 2.88 10.68
C ASP A 105 -9.05 3.63 9.35
N ARG A 106 -9.30 4.95 9.39
CA ARG A 106 -9.21 5.80 8.18
C ARG A 106 -7.79 5.96 7.62
N GLY A 107 -6.75 5.52 8.35
CA GLY A 107 -5.35 5.75 7.99
C GLY A 107 -5.01 7.24 7.87
N ALA A 108 -3.82 7.54 7.34
CA ALA A 108 -3.30 8.90 7.22
C ALA A 108 -3.53 9.54 5.83
N ARG A 109 -3.87 8.75 4.82
CA ARG A 109 -3.94 9.20 3.42
C ARG A 109 -5.22 9.98 3.14
N ARG A 110 -5.09 11.14 2.45
CA ARG A 110 -6.24 11.97 2.04
C ARG A 110 -6.06 12.53 0.64
N ILE A 111 -7.20 12.82 -0.01
CA ILE A 111 -7.29 13.78 -1.09
C ILE A 111 -7.96 15.05 -0.56
N VAL A 112 -7.41 16.19 -0.88
CA VAL A 112 -8.05 17.49 -0.67
C VAL A 112 -8.38 18.06 -2.03
N ALA A 113 -9.68 18.27 -2.30
CA ALA A 113 -10.17 18.86 -3.52
C ALA A 113 -10.56 20.31 -3.28
N GLY A 114 -10.20 21.20 -4.20
CA GLY A 114 -10.54 22.63 -4.17
C GLY A 114 -11.48 23.01 -5.29
N GLY A 115 -12.45 23.85 -4.98
CA GLY A 115 -13.49 24.29 -5.90
C GLY A 115 -14.79 23.48 -5.83
N ASN A 116 -15.84 23.99 -6.45
CA ASN A 116 -17.14 23.32 -6.62
C ASN A 116 -17.78 23.73 -7.95
N PRO A 117 -17.67 22.90 -9.02
CA PRO A 117 -17.03 21.58 -9.06
C PRO A 117 -15.52 21.66 -8.78
N PRO A 118 -14.88 20.53 -8.38
CA PRO A 118 -13.45 20.49 -8.09
C PRO A 118 -12.57 20.89 -9.29
N GLU A 119 -11.64 21.81 -9.05
CA GLU A 119 -10.71 22.35 -10.06
C GLU A 119 -9.27 21.90 -9.80
N VAL A 120 -8.93 21.61 -8.55
CA VAL A 120 -7.59 21.24 -8.10
C VAL A 120 -7.65 20.15 -7.06
N TYR A 121 -6.65 19.28 -7.09
CA TYR A 121 -6.55 18.16 -6.15
C TYR A 121 -5.16 18.12 -5.53
N TYR A 122 -5.09 17.78 -4.25
CA TYR A 122 -3.85 17.56 -3.51
C TYR A 122 -3.92 16.23 -2.79
N TYR A 123 -2.85 15.46 -2.86
CA TYR A 123 -2.70 14.19 -2.14
C TYR A 123 -1.75 14.37 -0.97
N THR A 124 -2.09 13.77 0.17
CA THR A 124 -1.23 13.63 1.33
C THR A 124 -1.21 12.17 1.79
N ALA A 125 -0.02 11.66 2.10
CA ALA A 125 0.17 10.33 2.65
C ALA A 125 0.45 10.33 4.17
N ASP A 126 0.67 11.50 4.76
CA ASP A 126 1.24 11.70 6.09
C ASP A 126 0.37 12.56 7.01
N HIS A 127 -0.95 12.47 6.82
CA HIS A 127 -1.94 13.18 7.64
C HIS A 127 -1.74 14.70 7.63
N TYR A 128 -1.71 15.29 6.42
CA TYR A 128 -1.63 16.73 6.12
C TYR A 128 -0.29 17.40 6.39
N ARG A 129 0.79 16.67 6.72
CA ARG A 129 2.12 17.25 6.94
C ARG A 129 2.75 17.72 5.63
N SER A 130 2.49 17.00 4.55
CA SER A 130 2.92 17.37 3.21
C SER A 130 1.83 17.12 2.19
N PHE A 131 1.88 17.86 1.07
CA PHE A 131 0.93 17.73 -0.02
C PHE A 131 1.66 17.66 -1.36
N ARG A 132 1.10 16.86 -2.26
CA ARG A 132 1.49 16.83 -3.67
C ARG A 132 0.28 17.19 -4.52
N GLN A 133 0.43 18.18 -5.38
CA GLN A 133 -0.62 18.52 -6.35
C GLN A 133 -0.79 17.37 -7.33
N VAL A 134 -2.05 17.06 -7.63
CA VAL A 134 -2.43 15.99 -8.55
C VAL A 134 -2.88 16.63 -9.85
N GLU A 135 -2.09 16.44 -10.89
CA GLU A 135 -2.43 16.87 -12.25
C GLU A 135 -3.02 15.68 -13.03
N ILE A 136 -4.29 15.76 -13.34
CA ILE A 136 -4.99 14.72 -14.11
C ILE A 136 -4.94 15.11 -15.58
N ARG A 137 -4.30 14.28 -16.39
CA ARG A 137 -4.30 14.42 -17.85
C ARG A 137 -5.61 13.85 -18.39
N ARG A 138 -6.50 14.73 -18.83
CA ARG A 138 -7.77 14.38 -19.48
C ARG A 138 -7.62 14.34 -20.99
#